data_4536d9dea52d1d0705b05e168188c33b
#
_entry.id   4536d9dea52d1d0705b05e168188c33b
#
_cell.length_a   1.000
_cell.length_b   1.000
_cell.length_c   1.000
_cell.angle_alpha   90.00
_cell.angle_beta   90.00
_cell.angle_gamma   90.00
#
_symmetry.space_group_name_H-M   'P 1'
#
loop_
_entity.id
_entity.type
_entity.pdbx_description
1 polymer ?
#
loop_
_entity_poly.entity_id
_entity_poly.type
_entity_poly.pdbx_seq_one_letter_code
_entity_poly.pdbx_strand_id
1 'polypeptide(L)'
;MRPRSLRYRLVRWSFVVWVAACAASPPRPTDAPEVPPDAERHYAIWFGGAQVGTAHETEQWSRAGVIVRRTEAMRFLRGDTLVTLATAIEITADPRLAASRVTWTEQAQAMRHGEAIRDGAAWTVTDDAGARRLAASAIPAELAPLVVRRDGRFDGLVFLPARGFIAGTGRIEPIAPHRLIAHLTLEPWAARPADAEPAATTGHAVVHATADATIDLGDDGMPIRVVDGEGVIATRITAAEAVTPFAPVDLIAATSIPLTGTPSRRLVLEGDLALPPVPGQAARVASAAAGPATANPGGTRDPRGTRDGARVELELSARLRGGLPPGAPGPDRTREIAAVVAGVHRRIAPDLAADPTSARAAAAATAGDCTTFALAYAAVAATRAIPTLVVTGFRVDGERLVRHRWAVSWTGRVWIAVDAAFGAVPAGGDLIGLAIHDADDVGLIAGEAALTHLRAATWR
;
A
#
# COMPACT_ATOMS: atom_id res chain seq x y z
N MET A 1 -0.66 -37.07 11.04
CA MET A 1 -0.39 -35.64 11.26
C MET A 1 -1.07 -34.86 10.14
N ARG A 2 -2.12 -34.13 10.42
CA ARG A 2 -2.77 -33.28 9.41
C ARG A 2 -1.87 -32.05 9.19
N PRO A 3 -1.60 -31.61 7.95
CA PRO A 3 -0.83 -30.41 7.71
C PRO A 3 -1.63 -29.23 8.29
N ARG A 4 -1.05 -28.51 9.25
CA ARG A 4 -1.57 -27.23 9.70
C ARG A 4 -1.41 -26.25 8.54
N SER A 5 -2.50 -25.88 7.90
CA SER A 5 -2.54 -24.81 6.91
C SER A 5 -2.10 -23.52 7.57
N LEU A 6 -0.91 -23.06 7.24
CA LEU A 6 -0.47 -21.71 7.61
C LEU A 6 -1.30 -20.71 6.79
N ARG A 7 -1.91 -19.78 7.49
CA ARG A 7 -2.84 -18.80 6.94
C ARG A 7 -2.14 -17.46 6.78
N TYR A 8 -2.37 -16.77 5.67
CA TYR A 8 -1.62 -15.61 5.18
C TYR A 8 -2.31 -14.27 5.39
N ARG A 9 -1.59 -13.17 5.29
CA ARG A 9 -1.97 -11.83 5.69
C ARG A 9 -2.15 -10.83 4.56
N LEU A 10 -3.00 -9.87 4.86
CA LEU A 10 -3.12 -8.59 4.19
C LEU A 10 -2.62 -7.47 5.10
N VAL A 11 -1.77 -6.62 4.54
CA VAL A 11 -1.26 -5.42 5.18
C VAL A 11 -2.39 -4.39 5.30
N ARG A 12 -2.28 -3.54 6.30
CA ARG A 12 -3.20 -2.46 6.64
C ARG A 12 -3.65 -1.64 5.45
N TRP A 13 -4.95 -1.63 5.23
CA TRP A 13 -5.64 -0.86 4.22
C TRP A 13 -6.29 0.36 4.86
N SER A 14 -5.71 1.52 4.68
CA SER A 14 -6.34 2.81 4.90
C SER A 14 -5.77 3.79 3.88
N PHE A 15 -5.81 3.42 2.58
CA PHE A 15 -5.50 4.32 1.48
C PHE A 15 -6.77 4.60 0.70
N VAL A 16 -7.61 5.41 1.26
CA VAL A 16 -8.54 6.15 0.42
C VAL A 16 -7.94 7.54 0.27
N VAL A 17 -7.12 7.73 -0.77
CA VAL A 17 -6.69 9.07 -1.16
C VAL A 17 -7.90 9.80 -1.68
N TRP A 18 -8.35 10.78 -0.93
CA TRP A 18 -9.50 11.60 -1.22
C TRP A 18 -9.08 12.84 -1.98
N VAL A 19 -9.63 13.00 -3.16
CA VAL A 19 -9.37 14.18 -3.96
C VAL A 19 -10.59 14.57 -4.79
N ALA A 20 -10.93 15.84 -4.76
CA ALA A 20 -12.04 16.41 -5.50
C ALA A 20 -11.65 17.71 -6.22
N ALA A 21 -12.20 17.96 -7.39
CA ALA A 21 -12.08 19.23 -8.10
C ALA A 21 -13.40 19.72 -8.66
N CYS A 22 -13.60 21.03 -8.62
CA CYS A 22 -14.62 21.75 -9.37
C CYS A 22 -14.00 22.70 -10.38
N ALA A 23 -14.54 22.73 -11.59
CA ALA A 23 -14.37 23.88 -12.47
C ALA A 23 -15.39 24.95 -12.03
N ALA A 24 -14.96 25.90 -11.21
CA ALA A 24 -15.79 27.06 -10.85
C ALA A 24 -15.44 28.24 -11.75
N SER A 25 -16.47 28.98 -12.20
CA SER A 25 -16.32 30.28 -12.85
C SER A 25 -15.61 31.25 -11.88
N PRO A 26 -14.79 32.21 -12.40
CA PRO A 26 -14.06 33.14 -11.53
C PRO A 26 -15.05 34.01 -10.73
N PRO A 27 -14.84 34.18 -9.42
CA PRO A 27 -15.71 34.98 -8.57
C PRO A 27 -15.65 36.45 -8.93
N ARG A 28 -16.80 37.10 -8.87
CA ARG A 28 -16.93 38.57 -8.92
C ARG A 28 -16.29 39.19 -7.67
N PRO A 29 -15.52 40.30 -7.79
CA PRO A 29 -14.81 40.90 -6.68
C PRO A 29 -15.67 41.91 -5.94
N THR A 30 -16.53 41.55 -5.01
CA THR A 30 -17.19 42.54 -4.08
C THR A 30 -17.90 41.98 -2.85
N ASP A 31 -17.81 40.73 -2.50
CA ASP A 31 -18.44 40.28 -1.23
C ASP A 31 -17.40 39.58 -0.33
N ALA A 32 -17.54 39.78 0.99
CA ALA A 32 -16.81 39.00 1.97
C ALA A 32 -16.98 37.52 1.60
N PRO A 33 -15.89 36.69 1.59
CA PRO A 33 -15.99 35.31 1.15
C PRO A 33 -17.12 34.61 1.90
N GLU A 34 -18.14 34.18 1.14
CA GLU A 34 -19.26 33.44 1.67
C GLU A 34 -18.70 32.16 2.33
N VAL A 35 -19.09 31.96 3.60
CA VAL A 35 -18.67 30.75 4.32
C VAL A 35 -19.39 29.58 3.66
N PRO A 36 -18.63 28.55 3.16
CA PRO A 36 -19.27 27.39 2.59
C PRO A 36 -20.20 26.69 3.57
N PRO A 37 -21.29 26.05 3.13
CA PRO A 37 -22.14 25.28 4.02
C PRO A 37 -21.39 24.07 4.59
N ASP A 38 -21.79 23.67 5.78
CA ASP A 38 -21.36 22.40 6.38
C ASP A 38 -21.75 21.24 5.47
N ALA A 39 -20.94 20.20 5.47
CA ALA A 39 -21.17 19.04 4.63
C ALA A 39 -20.93 17.74 5.40
N GLU A 40 -21.70 16.72 5.05
CA GLU A 40 -21.59 15.38 5.60
C GLU A 40 -21.67 14.35 4.48
N ARG A 41 -20.78 13.34 4.53
CA ARG A 41 -20.69 12.30 3.50
C ARG A 41 -20.40 10.94 4.12
N HIS A 42 -21.01 9.91 3.56
CA HIS A 42 -20.79 8.53 3.95
C HIS A 42 -20.28 7.74 2.75
N TYR A 43 -19.43 6.76 3.03
CA TYR A 43 -18.83 5.91 2.00
C TYR A 43 -18.80 4.45 2.43
N ALA A 44 -19.06 3.54 1.50
CA ALA A 44 -18.75 2.13 1.64
C ALA A 44 -17.33 1.88 1.15
N ILE A 45 -16.55 1.10 1.90
CA ILE A 45 -15.19 0.70 1.55
C ILE A 45 -15.23 -0.73 1.07
N TRP A 46 -14.71 -0.97 -0.13
CA TRP A 46 -14.69 -2.27 -0.80
C TRP A 46 -13.26 -2.72 -1.04
N PHE A 47 -13.02 -4.00 -0.91
CA PHE A 47 -11.76 -4.63 -1.23
C PHE A 47 -11.96 -6.06 -1.73
N GLY A 48 -11.26 -6.47 -2.80
CA GLY A 48 -11.47 -7.78 -3.41
C GLY A 48 -12.92 -8.05 -3.87
N GLY A 49 -13.67 -6.99 -4.20
CA GLY A 49 -15.08 -7.08 -4.60
C GLY A 49 -16.07 -7.22 -3.44
N ALA A 50 -15.61 -7.17 -2.20
CA ALA A 50 -16.45 -7.28 -1.02
C ALA A 50 -16.42 -6.00 -0.16
N GLN A 51 -17.54 -5.65 0.46
CA GLN A 51 -17.57 -4.55 1.41
C GLN A 51 -16.82 -4.96 2.69
N VAL A 52 -15.86 -4.12 3.06
CA VAL A 52 -14.99 -4.36 4.23
C VAL A 52 -15.13 -3.27 5.28
N GLY A 53 -15.82 -2.17 4.97
CA GLY A 53 -15.96 -1.06 5.90
C GLY A 53 -16.85 0.06 5.42
N THR A 54 -16.90 1.09 6.24
CA THR A 54 -17.54 2.39 5.95
C THR A 54 -16.62 3.52 6.38
N ALA A 55 -16.79 4.69 5.75
CA ALA A 55 -16.19 5.94 6.20
C ALA A 55 -17.25 7.01 6.31
N HIS A 56 -17.07 7.92 7.27
CA HIS A 56 -17.89 9.07 7.50
C HIS A 56 -17.02 10.31 7.55
N GLU A 57 -17.39 11.33 6.81
CA GLU A 57 -16.67 12.60 6.70
C GLU A 57 -17.61 13.77 6.95
N THR A 58 -17.15 14.73 7.74
CA THR A 58 -17.86 16.00 7.99
C THR A 58 -16.94 17.18 7.76
N GLU A 59 -17.48 18.25 7.18
CA GLU A 59 -16.87 19.57 7.09
C GLU A 59 -17.71 20.55 7.88
N GLN A 60 -17.12 21.22 8.86
CA GLN A 60 -17.78 22.29 9.63
C GLN A 60 -17.08 23.61 9.34
N TRP A 61 -17.77 24.46 8.59
CA TRP A 61 -17.24 25.72 8.13
C TRP A 61 -17.60 26.88 9.05
N SER A 62 -16.70 27.84 9.21
CA SER A 62 -16.88 29.08 9.94
C SER A 62 -16.05 30.18 9.30
N ARG A 63 -16.21 31.44 9.79
CA ARG A 63 -15.32 32.53 9.37
C ARG A 63 -13.86 32.31 9.77
N ALA A 64 -13.60 31.51 10.79
CA ALA A 64 -12.25 31.19 11.26
C ALA A 64 -11.58 30.09 10.42
N GLY A 65 -12.36 29.32 9.65
CA GLY A 65 -11.85 28.22 8.83
C GLY A 65 -12.77 27.01 8.81
N VAL A 66 -12.18 25.84 8.60
CA VAL A 66 -12.88 24.56 8.52
C VAL A 66 -12.30 23.56 9.51
N ILE A 67 -13.19 22.76 10.10
CA ILE A 67 -12.82 21.53 10.80
C ILE A 67 -13.30 20.36 9.94
N VAL A 68 -12.37 19.55 9.46
CA VAL A 68 -12.67 18.32 8.75
C VAL A 68 -12.49 17.15 9.71
N ARG A 69 -13.54 16.32 9.84
CA ARG A 69 -13.47 15.07 10.60
C ARG A 69 -13.74 13.90 9.67
N ARG A 70 -12.92 12.87 9.80
CA ARG A 70 -13.09 11.63 9.07
C ARG A 70 -12.95 10.46 10.02
N THR A 71 -13.89 9.55 9.97
CA THR A 71 -13.82 8.26 10.67
C THR A 71 -13.95 7.15 9.66
N GLU A 72 -13.18 6.10 9.85
CA GLU A 72 -13.28 4.86 9.07
C GLU A 72 -13.41 3.68 10.02
N ALA A 73 -14.26 2.74 9.67
CA ALA A 73 -14.42 1.50 10.39
C ALA A 73 -14.41 0.34 9.39
N MET A 74 -13.48 -0.60 9.58
CA MET A 74 -13.38 -1.79 8.74
C MET A 74 -13.54 -3.05 9.58
N ARG A 75 -14.19 -4.05 8.98
CA ARG A 75 -14.45 -5.34 9.62
C ARG A 75 -14.39 -6.44 8.57
N PHE A 76 -13.47 -7.38 8.74
CA PHE A 76 -13.25 -8.47 7.79
C PHE A 76 -12.65 -9.69 8.49
N LEU A 77 -12.67 -10.83 7.82
CA LEU A 77 -12.00 -12.04 8.29
C LEU A 77 -10.63 -12.19 7.62
N ARG A 78 -9.72 -12.78 8.34
CA ARG A 78 -8.46 -13.35 7.82
C ARG A 78 -8.46 -14.84 8.17
N GLY A 79 -8.92 -15.65 7.24
CA GLY A 79 -9.33 -17.02 7.54
C GLY A 79 -10.51 -16.99 8.52
N ASP A 80 -10.33 -17.56 9.71
CA ASP A 80 -11.38 -17.59 10.75
C ASP A 80 -11.25 -16.44 11.77
N THR A 81 -10.23 -15.58 11.62
CA THR A 81 -9.94 -14.50 12.58
C THR A 81 -10.62 -13.21 12.16
N LEU A 82 -11.51 -12.70 13.01
CA LEU A 82 -12.13 -11.39 12.79
C LEU A 82 -11.11 -10.28 13.08
N VAL A 83 -10.94 -9.40 12.13
CA VAL A 83 -10.13 -8.18 12.25
C VAL A 83 -11.06 -6.98 12.22
N THR A 84 -10.89 -6.08 13.17
CA THR A 84 -11.59 -4.80 13.22
C THR A 84 -10.55 -3.68 13.27
N LEU A 85 -10.69 -2.70 12.39
CA LEU A 85 -9.85 -1.51 12.33
C LEU A 85 -10.75 -0.29 12.40
N ALA A 86 -10.35 0.71 13.17
CA ALA A 86 -11.02 2.00 13.19
C ALA A 86 -9.98 3.12 13.16
N THR A 87 -10.26 4.17 12.38
CA THR A 87 -9.41 5.36 12.29
C THR A 87 -10.29 6.58 12.45
N ALA A 88 -9.82 7.57 13.19
CA ALA A 88 -10.45 8.88 13.26
C ALA A 88 -9.37 9.95 13.07
N ILE A 89 -9.67 10.93 12.21
CA ILE A 89 -8.80 12.06 11.91
C ILE A 89 -9.61 13.33 12.07
N GLU A 90 -9.05 14.35 12.73
CA GLU A 90 -9.59 15.69 12.77
C GLU A 90 -8.52 16.68 12.31
N ILE A 91 -8.89 17.55 11.37
CA ILE A 91 -8.04 18.59 10.79
C ILE A 91 -8.66 19.95 11.03
N THR A 92 -7.89 20.88 11.59
CA THR A 92 -8.25 22.28 11.66
C THR A 92 -7.46 23.07 10.64
N ALA A 93 -8.15 23.81 9.77
CA ALA A 93 -7.53 24.66 8.75
C ALA A 93 -8.19 26.05 8.73
N ASP A 94 -7.44 27.05 8.30
CA ASP A 94 -7.95 28.40 8.07
C ASP A 94 -8.87 28.46 6.82
N PRO A 95 -9.54 29.60 6.52
CA PRO A 95 -10.39 29.71 5.32
C PRO A 95 -9.65 29.53 3.99
N ARG A 96 -8.32 29.60 3.99
CA ARG A 96 -7.47 29.34 2.82
C ARG A 96 -7.00 27.89 2.77
N LEU A 97 -7.54 27.04 3.62
CA LEU A 97 -7.16 25.62 3.76
C LEU A 97 -5.69 25.40 4.18
N ALA A 98 -5.10 26.40 4.85
CA ALA A 98 -3.82 26.20 5.50
C ALA A 98 -4.07 25.50 6.84
N ALA A 99 -3.80 24.20 6.88
CA ALA A 99 -3.99 23.39 8.09
C ALA A 99 -3.02 23.85 9.19
N SER A 100 -3.53 23.91 10.42
CA SER A 100 -2.78 24.30 11.62
C SER A 100 -2.58 23.15 12.60
N ARG A 101 -3.54 22.21 12.63
CA ARG A 101 -3.54 21.07 13.53
C ARG A 101 -4.18 19.86 12.89
N VAL A 102 -3.60 18.69 13.15
CA VAL A 102 -4.16 17.38 12.81
C VAL A 102 -4.06 16.50 14.04
N THR A 103 -5.14 15.85 14.42
CA THR A 103 -5.13 14.78 15.41
C THR A 103 -5.66 13.50 14.77
N TRP A 104 -5.14 12.36 15.20
CA TRP A 104 -5.66 11.08 14.74
C TRP A 104 -5.60 10.04 15.83
N THR A 105 -6.52 9.11 15.73
CA THR A 105 -6.52 7.87 16.48
C THR A 105 -6.65 6.71 15.53
N GLU A 106 -6.04 5.62 15.87
CA GLU A 106 -6.16 4.37 15.15
C GLU A 106 -6.31 3.23 16.15
N GLN A 107 -7.36 2.47 15.98
CA GLN A 107 -7.64 1.28 16.78
C GLN A 107 -7.53 0.04 15.89
N ALA A 108 -6.59 -0.82 16.26
CA ALA A 108 -6.45 -2.17 15.74
C ALA A 108 -6.44 -3.13 16.94
N GLN A 109 -5.35 -3.86 17.17
CA GLN A 109 -5.15 -4.60 18.43
C GLN A 109 -4.81 -3.68 19.60
N ALA A 110 -4.15 -2.56 19.35
CA ALA A 110 -3.88 -1.49 20.32
C ALA A 110 -4.41 -0.17 19.77
N MET A 111 -4.81 0.71 20.67
CA MET A 111 -5.13 2.09 20.31
C MET A 111 -3.83 2.87 20.18
N ARG A 112 -3.73 3.63 19.10
CA ARG A 112 -2.67 4.60 18.86
C ARG A 112 -3.26 5.96 18.62
N HIS A 113 -2.50 6.97 18.95
CA HIS A 113 -2.89 8.35 18.70
C HIS A 113 -1.68 9.16 18.30
N GLY A 114 -1.92 10.29 17.70
CA GLY A 114 -0.89 11.24 17.41
C GLY A 114 -1.46 12.60 17.07
N GLU A 115 -0.56 13.55 16.96
CA GLU A 115 -0.86 14.94 16.68
C GLU A 115 0.19 15.56 15.78
N ALA A 116 -0.23 16.42 14.89
CA ALA A 116 0.64 17.33 14.15
C ALA A 116 0.19 18.76 14.39
N ILE A 117 1.12 19.62 14.79
CA ILE A 117 0.89 21.05 15.01
C ILE A 117 1.83 21.83 14.09
N ARG A 118 1.29 22.82 13.39
CA ARG A 118 2.06 23.73 12.55
C ARG A 118 2.44 24.97 13.31
N ASP A 119 3.73 25.24 13.44
CA ASP A 119 4.31 26.41 14.11
C ASP A 119 4.93 27.38 13.08
N GLY A 120 4.15 27.86 12.13
CA GLY A 120 4.60 28.79 11.09
C GLY A 120 5.56 28.18 10.07
N ALA A 121 6.77 27.81 10.50
CA ALA A 121 7.84 27.35 9.60
C ALA A 121 7.86 25.84 9.34
N ALA A 122 7.23 25.03 10.20
CA ALA A 122 7.25 23.59 10.11
C ALA A 122 6.05 22.96 10.82
N TRP A 123 5.78 21.69 10.49
CA TRP A 123 4.97 20.82 11.31
C TRP A 123 5.83 20.13 12.36
N THR A 124 5.35 20.08 13.58
CA THR A 124 5.84 19.18 14.61
C THR A 124 4.82 18.07 14.75
N VAL A 125 5.26 16.86 14.47
CA VAL A 125 4.45 15.65 14.47
C VAL A 125 4.88 14.80 15.66
N THR A 126 3.94 14.39 16.49
CA THR A 126 4.18 13.55 17.67
C THR A 126 3.27 12.33 17.63
N ASP A 127 3.84 11.15 17.73
CA ASP A 127 3.15 9.87 17.86
C ASP A 127 3.91 8.94 18.83
N ASP A 128 3.47 7.68 18.92
CA ASP A 128 4.12 6.68 19.79
C ASP A 128 5.58 6.37 19.39
N ALA A 129 6.01 6.76 18.18
CA ALA A 129 7.39 6.60 17.70
C ALA A 129 8.27 7.84 18.03
N GLY A 130 7.69 8.90 18.60
CA GLY A 130 8.37 10.13 19.00
C GLY A 130 8.02 11.35 18.15
N ALA A 131 8.76 12.43 18.34
CA ALA A 131 8.53 13.70 17.66
C ALA A 131 9.38 13.81 16.38
N ARG A 132 8.78 14.39 15.32
CA ARG A 132 9.40 14.61 14.00
C ARG A 132 9.00 15.96 13.43
N ARG A 133 9.77 16.50 12.48
CA ARG A 133 9.45 17.76 11.81
C ARG A 133 9.22 17.57 10.32
N LEU A 134 8.23 18.29 9.77
CA LEU A 134 7.89 18.36 8.36
C LEU A 134 7.96 19.79 7.83
N ALA A 135 8.12 19.95 6.53
CA ALA A 135 7.99 21.25 5.88
C ALA A 135 6.58 21.84 6.09
N ALA A 136 6.51 23.14 6.38
CA ALA A 136 5.24 23.86 6.58
C ALA A 136 4.33 23.82 5.36
N SER A 137 4.87 23.59 4.16
CA SER A 137 4.12 23.46 2.91
C SER A 137 3.40 22.14 2.75
N ALA A 138 3.73 21.13 3.57
CA ALA A 138 3.03 19.85 3.52
C ALA A 138 1.60 19.99 4.07
N ILE A 139 0.64 19.33 3.43
CA ILE A 139 -0.75 19.26 3.88
C ILE A 139 -1.13 17.83 4.24
N PRO A 140 -2.05 17.61 5.19
CA PRO A 140 -2.63 16.29 5.38
C PRO A 140 -3.38 15.87 4.10
N ALA A 141 -3.20 14.63 3.69
CA ALA A 141 -3.77 14.13 2.44
C ALA A 141 -5.31 14.26 2.41
N GLU A 142 -5.95 14.15 3.56
CA GLU A 142 -7.40 14.30 3.74
C GLU A 142 -7.89 15.72 3.45
N LEU A 143 -7.03 16.73 3.45
CA LEU A 143 -7.36 18.10 3.09
C LEU A 143 -7.23 18.37 1.58
N ALA A 144 -6.48 17.56 0.86
CA ALA A 144 -6.24 17.73 -0.57
C ALA A 144 -7.53 17.83 -1.41
N PRO A 145 -8.62 17.10 -1.11
CA PRO A 145 -9.91 17.25 -1.79
C PRO A 145 -10.45 18.68 -1.76
N LEU A 146 -10.41 19.30 -0.60
CA LEU A 146 -10.90 20.68 -0.45
C LEU A 146 -10.03 21.69 -1.21
N VAL A 147 -8.71 21.45 -1.24
CA VAL A 147 -7.78 22.27 -2.02
C VAL A 147 -8.11 22.15 -3.51
N VAL A 148 -8.34 20.93 -4.01
CA VAL A 148 -8.68 20.73 -5.41
C VAL A 148 -10.06 21.29 -5.74
N ARG A 149 -11.06 21.16 -4.86
CA ARG A 149 -12.38 21.79 -5.03
C ARG A 149 -12.25 23.31 -5.18
N ARG A 150 -11.33 23.95 -4.45
CA ARG A 150 -11.08 25.40 -4.53
C ARG A 150 -10.27 25.79 -5.77
N ASP A 151 -9.18 25.08 -6.04
CA ASP A 151 -8.12 25.50 -6.98
C ASP A 151 -8.15 24.72 -8.30
N GLY A 152 -9.01 23.71 -8.43
CA GLY A 152 -9.14 22.86 -9.63
C GLY A 152 -8.05 21.79 -9.76
N ARG A 153 -6.99 21.88 -8.99
CA ARG A 153 -5.85 20.93 -8.99
C ARG A 153 -5.09 21.01 -7.67
N PHE A 154 -4.25 20.03 -7.44
CA PHE A 154 -3.28 20.05 -6.36
C PHE A 154 -1.90 19.60 -6.89
N ASP A 155 -0.85 20.25 -6.44
CA ASP A 155 0.55 19.84 -6.66
C ASP A 155 1.37 20.30 -5.44
N GLY A 156 1.90 19.37 -4.66
CA GLY A 156 2.61 19.73 -3.45
C GLY A 156 2.94 18.56 -2.53
N LEU A 157 3.52 18.89 -1.38
CA LEU A 157 3.83 17.93 -0.36
C LEU A 157 2.58 17.51 0.41
N VAL A 158 2.44 16.21 0.64
CA VAL A 158 1.38 15.64 1.46
C VAL A 158 1.98 14.77 2.57
N PHE A 159 1.24 14.60 3.63
CA PHE A 159 1.54 13.58 4.65
C PHE A 159 0.28 12.81 5.03
N LEU A 160 0.48 11.57 5.46
CA LEU A 160 -0.56 10.61 5.78
C LEU A 160 -0.51 10.32 7.29
N PRO A 161 -1.34 11.00 8.10
CA PRO A 161 -1.26 10.93 9.55
C PRO A 161 -1.42 9.50 10.08
N ALA A 162 -2.45 8.80 9.64
CA ALA A 162 -2.80 7.47 10.14
C ALA A 162 -1.82 6.36 9.75
N ARG A 163 -0.85 6.64 8.85
CA ARG A 163 0.14 5.65 8.39
C ARG A 163 1.54 5.84 8.97
N GLY A 164 1.66 6.44 10.14
CA GLY A 164 2.96 6.67 10.78
C GLY A 164 3.76 7.79 10.13
N PHE A 165 3.05 8.77 9.50
CA PHE A 165 3.65 9.94 8.86
C PHE A 165 4.54 9.66 7.67
N ILE A 166 4.00 8.93 6.74
CA ILE A 166 4.59 8.88 5.42
C ILE A 166 4.31 10.21 4.74
N ALA A 167 5.36 10.87 4.28
CA ALA A 167 5.27 12.06 3.46
C ALA A 167 5.58 11.73 2.00
N GLY A 168 5.14 12.59 1.11
CA GLY A 168 5.41 12.43 -0.31
C GLY A 168 4.98 13.65 -1.11
N THR A 169 5.17 13.58 -2.41
CA THR A 169 4.68 14.58 -3.35
C THR A 169 3.38 14.07 -3.96
N GLY A 170 2.31 14.84 -3.78
CA GLY A 170 1.00 14.56 -4.37
C GLY A 170 0.73 15.47 -5.56
N ARG A 171 0.21 14.91 -6.65
CA ARG A 171 -0.31 15.65 -7.80
C ARG A 171 -1.68 15.13 -8.16
N ILE A 172 -2.61 16.06 -8.35
CA ILE A 172 -3.99 15.73 -8.65
C ILE A 172 -4.46 16.63 -9.76
N GLU A 173 -4.91 16.01 -10.84
CA GLU A 173 -5.29 16.73 -12.05
C GLU A 173 -6.53 16.12 -12.71
N PRO A 174 -7.33 16.95 -13.39
CA PRO A 174 -8.46 16.46 -14.16
C PRO A 174 -7.99 15.70 -15.40
N ILE A 175 -8.61 14.54 -15.67
CA ILE A 175 -8.40 13.75 -16.89
C ILE A 175 -9.66 13.70 -17.77
N ALA A 176 -10.81 14.04 -17.21
CA ALA A 176 -12.09 14.20 -17.91
C ALA A 176 -13.02 15.07 -17.05
N PRO A 177 -14.15 15.55 -17.60
CA PRO A 177 -15.20 16.14 -16.78
C PRO A 177 -15.61 15.18 -15.66
N HIS A 178 -15.67 15.65 -14.43
CA HIS A 178 -16.00 14.86 -13.23
C HIS A 178 -15.08 13.67 -12.96
N ARG A 179 -13.86 13.64 -13.53
CA ARG A 179 -12.88 12.60 -13.25
C ARG A 179 -11.47 13.16 -13.09
N LEU A 180 -10.84 12.75 -12.01
CA LEU A 180 -9.46 13.10 -11.68
C LEU A 180 -8.58 11.89 -11.60
N ILE A 181 -7.29 12.12 -11.76
CA ILE A 181 -6.25 11.19 -11.35
C ILE A 181 -5.40 11.84 -10.26
N ALA A 182 -5.11 11.08 -9.22
CA ALA A 182 -4.16 11.45 -8.19
C ALA A 182 -2.93 10.59 -8.34
N HIS A 183 -1.76 11.23 -8.34
CA HIS A 183 -0.45 10.59 -8.29
C HIS A 183 0.19 10.96 -6.95
N LEU A 184 0.54 9.98 -6.17
CA LEU A 184 1.26 10.17 -4.92
C LEU A 184 2.59 9.43 -5.00
N THR A 185 3.69 10.16 -4.95
CA THR A 185 5.03 9.59 -4.84
C THR A 185 5.45 9.66 -3.38
N LEU A 186 5.54 8.51 -2.74
CA LEU A 186 5.94 8.39 -1.36
C LEU A 186 7.46 8.37 -1.25
N GLU A 187 7.98 9.12 -0.31
CA GLU A 187 9.40 9.11 0.02
C GLU A 187 9.60 8.43 1.38
N PRO A 188 10.65 7.60 1.53
CA PRO A 188 11.01 7.09 2.83
C PRO A 188 11.24 8.29 3.74
N TRP A 189 10.50 8.37 4.83
CA TRP A 189 10.79 9.36 5.85
C TRP A 189 12.15 9.02 6.46
N ALA A 190 13.20 9.54 5.87
CA ALA A 190 14.47 9.58 6.55
C ALA A 190 14.32 10.53 7.75
N ALA A 191 14.03 9.97 8.91
CA ALA A 191 14.50 10.54 10.16
C ALA A 191 16.04 10.52 10.09
N ARG A 192 16.63 11.27 9.16
CA ARG A 192 18.04 11.59 9.24
C ARG A 192 18.16 12.68 10.27
N PRO A 193 18.82 12.45 11.39
CA PRO A 193 19.52 13.52 12.07
C PRO A 193 20.37 14.19 10.99
N ALA A 194 20.39 15.53 10.96
CA ALA A 194 21.18 16.30 9.99
C ALA A 194 22.66 15.89 9.94
N ASP A 195 23.12 15.13 10.91
CA ASP A 195 24.51 14.73 11.15
C ASP A 195 24.77 13.22 10.95
N ALA A 196 23.79 12.43 10.50
CA ALA A 196 24.02 11.02 10.22
C ALA A 196 24.74 10.86 8.86
N GLU A 197 25.97 10.35 8.91
CA GLU A 197 26.65 9.88 7.70
C GLU A 197 25.72 8.97 6.86
N PRO A 198 25.75 9.08 5.53
CA PRO A 198 24.95 8.21 4.69
C PRO A 198 25.35 6.77 5.01
N ALA A 199 24.43 6.02 5.66
CA ALA A 199 24.57 4.57 5.70
C ALA A 199 24.81 4.14 4.26
N ALA A 200 25.87 3.34 4.02
CA ALA A 200 26.23 2.89 2.69
C ALA A 200 24.98 2.29 2.04
N THR A 201 24.33 3.09 1.24
CA THR A 201 23.22 2.65 0.41
C THR A 201 23.82 1.56 -0.47
N THR A 202 23.46 0.33 -0.21
CA THR A 202 23.62 -0.73 -1.17
C THR A 202 23.02 -0.18 -2.45
N GLY A 203 23.78 0.06 -3.51
CA GLY A 203 23.45 0.85 -4.69
C GLY A 203 22.23 0.37 -5.49
N HIS A 204 21.15 0.05 -4.80
CA HIS A 204 19.83 -0.24 -5.35
C HIS A 204 19.10 1.08 -5.51
N ALA A 205 18.54 1.29 -6.69
CA ALA A 205 17.68 2.44 -6.95
C ALA A 205 16.61 2.49 -5.85
N VAL A 206 16.51 3.61 -5.16
CA VAL A 206 15.43 3.86 -4.20
C VAL A 206 14.13 3.67 -4.99
N VAL A 207 13.39 2.63 -4.68
CA VAL A 207 12.06 2.42 -5.27
C VAL A 207 11.15 3.45 -4.62
N HIS A 208 10.86 4.52 -5.33
CA HIS A 208 9.79 5.43 -4.92
C HIS A 208 8.47 4.66 -5.07
N ALA A 209 7.73 4.50 -3.99
CA ALA A 209 6.39 3.96 -4.08
C ALA A 209 5.50 5.03 -4.73
N THR A 210 4.89 4.70 -5.85
CA THR A 210 3.82 5.52 -6.43
C THR A 210 2.50 4.89 -6.07
N ALA A 211 1.60 5.68 -5.50
CA ALA A 211 0.22 5.31 -5.30
C ALA A 211 -0.65 6.20 -6.20
N ASP A 212 -1.28 5.59 -7.19
CA ASP A 212 -2.19 6.27 -8.08
C ASP A 212 -3.63 6.02 -7.63
N ALA A 213 -4.51 7.00 -7.80
CA ALA A 213 -5.93 6.82 -7.57
C ALA A 213 -6.74 7.48 -8.68
N THR A 214 -7.83 6.83 -9.09
CA THR A 214 -8.84 7.42 -9.97
C THR A 214 -10.04 7.85 -9.15
N ILE A 215 -10.56 9.05 -9.40
CA ILE A 215 -11.60 9.67 -8.61
C ILE A 215 -12.70 10.15 -9.53
N ASP A 216 -13.91 9.63 -9.33
CA ASP A 216 -15.12 10.13 -9.97
C ASP A 216 -15.79 11.12 -9.02
N LEU A 217 -16.22 12.28 -9.55
CA LEU A 217 -16.81 13.37 -8.81
C LEU A 217 -18.33 13.43 -9.02
N GLY A 218 -19.05 13.80 -7.96
CA GLY A 218 -20.45 14.23 -8.04
C GLY A 218 -20.60 15.69 -8.47
N ASP A 219 -21.83 16.11 -8.62
CA ASP A 219 -22.18 17.50 -9.01
C ASP A 219 -21.77 18.53 -7.94
N ASP A 220 -21.59 18.09 -6.69
CA ASP A 220 -21.05 18.90 -5.58
C ASP A 220 -19.52 19.04 -5.66
N GLY A 221 -18.89 18.48 -6.69
CA GLY A 221 -17.45 18.44 -6.88
C GLY A 221 -16.68 17.57 -5.88
N MET A 222 -17.38 16.75 -5.10
CA MET A 222 -16.77 15.85 -4.13
C MET A 222 -16.82 14.41 -4.63
N PRO A 223 -15.90 13.55 -4.16
CA PRO A 223 -15.84 12.17 -4.61
C PRO A 223 -17.16 11.42 -4.44
N ILE A 224 -17.58 10.73 -5.49
CA ILE A 224 -18.63 9.70 -5.42
C ILE A 224 -18.03 8.30 -5.51
N ARG A 225 -16.83 8.19 -6.09
CA ARG A 225 -16.08 6.94 -6.16
C ARG A 225 -14.59 7.23 -6.23
N VAL A 226 -13.82 6.50 -5.44
CA VAL A 226 -12.35 6.51 -5.48
C VAL A 226 -11.88 5.08 -5.65
N VAL A 227 -10.94 4.87 -6.55
CA VAL A 227 -10.23 3.58 -6.73
C VAL A 227 -8.77 3.86 -6.55
N ASP A 228 -8.16 3.33 -5.51
CA ASP A 228 -6.73 3.49 -5.28
C ASP A 228 -5.90 2.41 -6.00
N GLY A 229 -4.59 2.66 -6.07
CA GLY A 229 -3.65 1.76 -6.71
C GLY A 229 -3.47 0.42 -6.00
N GLU A 230 -3.98 0.30 -4.78
CA GLU A 230 -3.91 -0.93 -3.98
C GLU A 230 -5.16 -1.80 -4.16
N GLY A 231 -6.16 -1.30 -4.90
CA GLY A 231 -7.41 -2.00 -5.21
C GLY A 231 -8.52 -1.80 -4.18
N VAL A 232 -8.37 -0.82 -3.28
CA VAL A 232 -9.45 -0.37 -2.39
C VAL A 232 -10.36 0.57 -3.18
N ILE A 233 -11.66 0.41 -3.00
CA ILE A 233 -12.67 1.24 -3.62
C ILE A 233 -13.50 1.87 -2.51
N ALA A 234 -13.61 3.20 -2.52
CA ALA A 234 -14.59 3.90 -1.71
C ALA A 234 -15.71 4.42 -2.61
N THR A 235 -16.94 4.16 -2.26
CA THR A 235 -18.12 4.62 -3.01
C THR A 235 -19.05 5.38 -2.09
N ARG A 236 -19.47 6.59 -2.47
CA ARG A 236 -20.43 7.39 -1.71
C ARG A 236 -21.75 6.65 -1.58
N ILE A 237 -22.29 6.65 -0.39
CA ILE A 237 -23.55 6.02 -0.01
C ILE A 237 -24.37 6.99 0.82
N THR A 238 -25.62 6.67 1.05
CA THR A 238 -26.49 7.41 1.96
C THR A 238 -26.16 7.09 3.43
N ALA A 239 -26.56 7.96 4.34
CA ALA A 239 -26.45 7.71 5.78
C ALA A 239 -27.18 6.42 6.21
N ALA A 240 -28.32 6.11 5.57
CA ALA A 240 -29.08 4.88 5.85
C ALA A 240 -28.32 3.62 5.41
N GLU A 241 -27.65 3.67 4.25
CA GLU A 241 -26.80 2.56 3.79
C GLU A 241 -25.57 2.38 4.68
N ALA A 242 -25.01 3.48 5.20
CA ALA A 242 -23.81 3.44 6.04
C ALA A 242 -23.99 2.67 7.36
N VAL A 243 -25.22 2.66 7.90
CA VAL A 243 -25.56 1.91 9.12
C VAL A 243 -26.10 0.50 8.84
N THR A 244 -26.23 0.12 7.56
CA THR A 244 -26.67 -1.23 7.19
C THR A 244 -25.56 -2.23 7.48
N PRO A 245 -25.83 -3.26 8.30
CA PRO A 245 -24.84 -4.27 8.59
C PRO A 245 -24.41 -5.05 7.34
N PHE A 246 -23.13 -5.33 7.22
CA PHE A 246 -22.58 -6.22 6.19
C PHE A 246 -21.85 -7.40 6.86
N ALA A 247 -21.86 -8.55 6.20
CA ALA A 247 -21.14 -9.72 6.67
C ALA A 247 -19.63 -9.55 6.43
N PRO A 248 -18.78 -9.81 7.43
CA PRO A 248 -17.34 -9.79 7.21
C PRO A 248 -16.93 -10.91 6.27
N VAL A 249 -16.06 -10.58 5.30
CA VAL A 249 -15.57 -11.51 4.27
C VAL A 249 -14.14 -11.91 4.59
N ASP A 250 -13.78 -13.15 4.24
CA ASP A 250 -12.38 -13.57 4.32
C ASP A 250 -11.57 -12.90 3.21
N LEU A 251 -10.77 -11.91 3.58
CA LEU A 251 -9.95 -11.15 2.64
C LEU A 251 -8.85 -12.01 1.99
N ILE A 252 -8.37 -13.07 2.66
CA ILE A 252 -7.41 -13.98 2.05
C ILE A 252 -8.06 -14.68 0.85
N ALA A 253 -9.28 -15.16 1.03
CA ALA A 253 -10.03 -15.78 -0.05
C ALA A 253 -10.42 -14.76 -1.14
N ALA A 254 -10.93 -13.59 -0.76
CA ALA A 254 -11.40 -12.55 -1.68
C ALA A 254 -10.28 -11.96 -2.55
N THR A 255 -9.03 -11.96 -2.06
CA THR A 255 -7.87 -11.43 -2.81
C THR A 255 -6.95 -12.49 -3.38
N SER A 256 -7.29 -13.76 -3.23
CA SER A 256 -6.57 -14.85 -3.87
C SER A 256 -6.91 -14.93 -5.36
N ILE A 257 -5.93 -15.36 -6.16
CA ILE A 257 -6.12 -15.56 -7.61
C ILE A 257 -6.27 -17.06 -7.85
N PRO A 258 -7.39 -17.53 -8.42
CA PRO A 258 -7.55 -18.93 -8.77
C PRO A 258 -6.46 -19.39 -9.74
N LEU A 259 -5.92 -20.59 -9.52
CA LEU A 259 -5.02 -21.28 -10.42
C LEU A 259 -5.82 -22.31 -11.23
N THR A 260 -5.74 -22.19 -12.54
CA THR A 260 -6.35 -23.15 -13.47
C THR A 260 -5.30 -24.04 -14.13
N GLY A 261 -5.72 -25.15 -14.74
CA GLY A 261 -4.81 -26.09 -15.41
C GLY A 261 -4.23 -27.15 -14.49
N THR A 262 -3.29 -27.93 -15.01
CA THR A 262 -2.65 -29.03 -14.26
C THR A 262 -1.40 -28.51 -13.56
N PRO A 263 -1.23 -28.73 -12.25
CA PRO A 263 -0.06 -28.28 -11.51
C PRO A 263 1.26 -28.66 -12.15
N SER A 264 2.15 -27.71 -12.34
CA SER A 264 3.45 -27.86 -12.95
C SER A 264 4.48 -26.88 -12.29
N ARG A 265 5.63 -26.71 -12.90
CA ARG A 265 6.59 -25.67 -12.53
C ARG A 265 6.48 -24.41 -13.39
N ARG A 266 5.57 -24.40 -14.35
CA ARG A 266 5.41 -23.31 -15.28
C ARG A 266 4.01 -22.71 -15.14
N LEU A 267 3.99 -21.40 -15.07
CA LEU A 267 2.78 -20.59 -14.98
C LEU A 267 2.74 -19.62 -16.16
N VAL A 268 1.54 -19.33 -16.61
CA VAL A 268 1.24 -18.15 -17.43
C VAL A 268 0.55 -17.16 -16.54
N LEU A 269 1.15 -16.00 -16.36
CA LEU A 269 0.60 -14.89 -15.60
C LEU A 269 0.04 -13.84 -16.56
N GLU A 270 -1.12 -13.28 -16.24
CA GLU A 270 -1.78 -12.25 -17.02
C GLU A 270 -2.00 -11.00 -16.16
N GLY A 271 -1.56 -9.85 -16.65
CA GLY A 271 -1.68 -8.58 -15.94
C GLY A 271 -0.77 -7.50 -16.49
N ASP A 272 -0.69 -6.37 -15.80
CA ASP A 272 0.28 -5.31 -16.10
C ASP A 272 1.57 -5.57 -15.32
N LEU A 273 2.32 -6.59 -15.75
CA LEU A 273 3.39 -7.19 -14.97
C LEU A 273 4.77 -6.74 -15.44
N ALA A 274 5.55 -6.21 -14.52
CA ALA A 274 6.99 -6.02 -14.63
C ALA A 274 7.68 -6.89 -13.57
N LEU A 275 7.84 -8.19 -13.84
CA LEU A 275 8.35 -9.13 -12.84
C LEU A 275 9.82 -8.84 -12.50
N PRO A 276 10.15 -8.63 -11.22
CA PRO A 276 11.53 -8.43 -10.79
C PRO A 276 12.33 -9.74 -10.86
N PRO A 277 13.64 -9.65 -11.01
CA PRO A 277 14.52 -10.83 -11.08
C PRO A 277 14.75 -11.46 -9.70
N VAL A 278 13.72 -12.07 -9.11
CA VAL A 278 13.78 -12.70 -7.79
C VAL A 278 14.40 -14.11 -7.90
N PRO A 279 15.29 -14.53 -6.96
CA PRO A 279 15.68 -15.92 -6.85
C PRO A 279 14.48 -16.86 -6.68
N GLY A 280 14.48 -17.95 -7.42
CA GLY A 280 13.38 -18.92 -7.39
C GLY A 280 12.40 -18.79 -8.55
N GLN A 281 12.51 -17.74 -9.35
CA GLN A 281 11.67 -17.54 -10.55
C GLN A 281 12.50 -17.14 -11.77
N ALA A 282 12.07 -17.58 -12.95
CA ALA A 282 12.58 -17.11 -14.23
C ALA A 282 11.41 -16.72 -15.13
N ALA A 283 11.32 -15.42 -15.41
CA ALA A 283 10.27 -14.85 -16.26
C ALA A 283 10.73 -14.81 -17.73
N ARG A 284 9.82 -15.15 -18.64
CA ARG A 284 9.96 -14.93 -20.08
C ARG A 284 8.71 -14.22 -20.57
N VAL A 285 8.87 -13.06 -21.19
CA VAL A 285 7.76 -12.41 -21.85
C VAL A 285 7.31 -13.35 -22.98
N ALA A 286 6.11 -13.90 -22.89
CA ALA A 286 5.50 -14.57 -24.00
C ALA A 286 5.33 -13.51 -25.09
N SER A 287 5.93 -13.71 -26.27
CA SER A 287 5.72 -12.78 -27.38
C SER A 287 4.21 -12.57 -27.51
N ALA A 288 3.77 -11.32 -27.41
CA ALA A 288 2.43 -10.96 -27.81
C ALA A 288 2.25 -11.57 -29.22
N ALA A 289 1.29 -12.47 -29.38
CA ALA A 289 0.91 -12.93 -30.70
C ALA A 289 0.58 -11.66 -31.46
N ALA A 290 1.43 -11.32 -32.43
CA ALA A 290 1.19 -10.19 -33.31
C ALA A 290 -0.08 -10.53 -34.11
N GLY A 291 -1.23 -10.24 -33.52
CA GLY A 291 -2.46 -10.08 -34.26
C GLY A 291 -2.21 -8.97 -35.28
N PRO A 292 -2.69 -9.12 -36.53
CA PRO A 292 -2.47 -8.09 -37.53
C PRO A 292 -2.97 -6.76 -36.96
N ALA A 293 -2.11 -5.77 -36.94
CA ALA A 293 -2.44 -4.40 -36.54
C ALA A 293 -3.43 -3.84 -37.58
N THR A 294 -4.70 -4.16 -37.45
CA THR A 294 -5.76 -3.41 -38.09
C THR A 294 -5.93 -2.14 -37.26
N ALA A 295 -5.23 -1.09 -37.72
CA ALA A 295 -5.44 0.25 -37.25
C ALA A 295 -6.90 0.63 -37.49
N ASN A 296 -7.72 0.53 -36.45
CA ASN A 296 -9.07 1.07 -36.46
C ASN A 296 -9.02 2.45 -35.77
N PRO A 297 -9.02 3.58 -36.51
CA PRO A 297 -8.87 4.92 -35.95
C PRO A 297 -10.09 5.42 -35.16
N GLY A 298 -11.12 4.58 -34.97
CA GLY A 298 -12.36 4.91 -34.28
C GLY A 298 -12.70 4.06 -33.05
N GLY A 299 -11.78 3.25 -32.57
CA GLY A 299 -12.03 2.39 -31.39
C GLY A 299 -12.24 3.21 -30.14
N THR A 300 -13.47 3.27 -29.65
CA THR A 300 -13.80 3.74 -28.30
C THR A 300 -13.01 2.89 -27.29
N ARG A 301 -12.06 3.51 -26.60
CA ARG A 301 -11.36 2.88 -25.49
C ARG A 301 -12.39 2.45 -24.44
N ASP A 302 -12.33 1.19 -24.05
CA ASP A 302 -13.05 0.72 -22.87
C ASP A 302 -12.76 1.71 -21.73
N PRO A 303 -13.79 2.28 -21.08
CA PRO A 303 -13.59 3.23 -19.97
C PRO A 303 -12.81 2.66 -18.78
N ARG A 304 -12.52 1.36 -18.76
CA ARG A 304 -11.66 0.72 -17.76
C ARG A 304 -10.17 0.81 -18.07
N GLY A 305 -9.78 1.40 -19.22
CA GLY A 305 -8.37 1.61 -19.54
C GLY A 305 -7.53 0.35 -19.64
N THR A 306 -8.14 -0.81 -19.88
CA THR A 306 -7.42 -2.08 -19.98
C THR A 306 -6.50 -2.03 -21.21
N ARG A 307 -5.22 -1.77 -20.98
CA ARG A 307 -4.19 -2.26 -21.91
C ARG A 307 -4.33 -3.76 -21.96
N ASP A 308 -4.29 -4.35 -23.15
CA ASP A 308 -4.19 -5.79 -23.30
C ASP A 308 -3.05 -6.29 -22.42
N GLY A 309 -3.39 -7.02 -21.34
CA GLY A 309 -2.43 -7.38 -20.30
C GLY A 309 -1.30 -8.21 -20.88
N ALA A 310 -0.07 -7.90 -20.50
CA ALA A 310 1.07 -8.71 -20.87
C ALA A 310 0.88 -10.14 -20.35
N ARG A 311 1.19 -11.14 -21.19
CA ARG A 311 1.30 -12.53 -20.77
C ARG A 311 2.76 -12.83 -20.49
N VAL A 312 3.03 -13.29 -19.28
CA VAL A 312 4.38 -13.65 -18.85
C VAL A 312 4.43 -15.13 -18.49
N GLU A 313 5.29 -15.88 -19.17
CA GLU A 313 5.61 -17.26 -18.76
C GLU A 313 6.62 -17.22 -17.62
N LEU A 314 6.31 -17.93 -16.55
CA LEU A 314 7.12 -18.00 -15.35
C LEU A 314 7.49 -19.45 -15.06
N GLU A 315 8.76 -19.70 -14.86
CA GLU A 315 9.26 -20.97 -14.33
C GLU A 315 9.62 -20.79 -12.85
N LEU A 316 9.13 -21.68 -12.00
CA LEU A 316 9.35 -21.69 -10.57
C LEU A 316 10.26 -22.84 -10.15
N SER A 317 11.34 -22.54 -9.43
CA SER A 317 12.20 -23.55 -8.82
C SER A 317 13.12 -22.90 -7.78
N ALA A 318 13.25 -23.46 -6.61
CA ALA A 318 14.20 -23.01 -5.59
C ALA A 318 15.69 -23.01 -6.07
N ARG A 319 15.97 -23.66 -7.20
CA ARG A 319 17.33 -23.70 -7.80
C ARG A 319 17.60 -22.55 -8.78
N LEU A 320 16.58 -21.82 -9.19
CA LEU A 320 16.75 -20.69 -10.11
C LEU A 320 17.42 -19.53 -9.38
N ARG A 321 18.41 -18.94 -10.04
CA ARG A 321 19.11 -17.75 -9.53
C ARG A 321 18.42 -16.51 -10.08
N GLY A 322 18.21 -15.53 -9.22
CA GLY A 322 17.72 -14.21 -9.65
C GLY A 322 18.83 -13.39 -10.32
N GLY A 323 18.41 -12.45 -11.18
CA GLY A 323 19.30 -11.48 -11.84
C GLY A 323 19.52 -10.21 -11.02
N LEU A 324 19.34 -10.23 -9.70
CA LEU A 324 19.68 -9.11 -8.83
C LEU A 324 21.17 -8.77 -8.95
N PRO A 325 21.52 -7.47 -8.94
CA PRO A 325 22.90 -7.05 -8.91
C PRO A 325 23.66 -7.74 -7.76
N PRO A 326 24.86 -8.28 -8.00
CA PRO A 326 25.62 -8.94 -6.94
C PRO A 326 25.97 -7.92 -5.85
N GLY A 327 25.84 -8.33 -4.60
CA GLY A 327 26.41 -7.61 -3.46
C GLY A 327 27.94 -7.72 -3.43
N ALA A 328 28.58 -7.10 -2.44
CA ALA A 328 30.01 -7.22 -2.25
C ALA A 328 30.39 -8.70 -2.06
N PRO A 329 31.40 -9.21 -2.79
CA PRO A 329 31.89 -10.58 -2.62
C PRO A 329 32.41 -10.82 -1.19
N GLY A 330 32.15 -12.00 -0.66
CA GLY A 330 32.53 -12.33 0.70
C GLY A 330 32.48 -13.86 0.96
N PRO A 331 32.72 -14.26 2.21
CA PRO A 331 32.55 -15.64 2.62
C PRO A 331 31.09 -16.09 2.46
N ASP A 332 30.91 -17.39 2.25
CA ASP A 332 29.57 -17.95 2.14
C ASP A 332 28.83 -17.91 3.49
N ARG A 333 27.77 -17.14 3.56
CA ARG A 333 26.95 -16.90 4.77
C ARG A 333 25.67 -17.74 4.82
N THR A 334 25.50 -18.72 3.95
CA THR A 334 24.27 -19.53 3.86
C THR A 334 23.88 -20.13 5.21
N ARG A 335 24.83 -20.64 5.99
CA ARG A 335 24.57 -21.22 7.33
C ARG A 335 24.10 -20.15 8.33
N GLU A 336 24.67 -18.98 8.28
CA GLU A 336 24.28 -17.85 9.15
C GLU A 336 22.87 -17.39 8.80
N ILE A 337 22.55 -17.24 7.52
CA ILE A 337 21.22 -16.91 7.03
C ILE A 337 20.20 -17.95 7.52
N ALA A 338 20.51 -19.23 7.38
CA ALA A 338 19.63 -20.30 7.87
C ALA A 338 19.40 -20.24 9.40
N ALA A 339 20.43 -19.91 10.17
CA ALA A 339 20.31 -19.73 11.62
C ALA A 339 19.43 -18.54 11.99
N VAL A 340 19.51 -17.42 11.25
CA VAL A 340 18.63 -16.26 11.44
C VAL A 340 17.20 -16.63 11.13
N VAL A 341 16.92 -17.28 9.99
CA VAL A 341 15.58 -17.73 9.61
C VAL A 341 14.99 -18.64 10.69
N ALA A 342 15.72 -19.65 11.12
CA ALA A 342 15.27 -20.56 12.17
C ALA A 342 15.02 -19.84 13.51
N GLY A 343 15.84 -18.83 13.84
CA GLY A 343 15.66 -18.01 15.05
C GLY A 343 14.37 -17.19 14.99
N VAL A 344 14.11 -16.50 13.89
CA VAL A 344 12.90 -15.70 13.67
C VAL A 344 11.66 -16.61 13.65
N HIS A 345 11.73 -17.72 12.92
CA HIS A 345 10.62 -18.69 12.84
C HIS A 345 10.16 -19.22 14.21
N ARG A 346 11.11 -19.49 15.10
CA ARG A 346 10.79 -19.94 16.46
C ARG A 346 10.30 -18.83 17.38
N ARG A 347 10.76 -17.58 17.17
CA ARG A 347 10.44 -16.44 18.04
C ARG A 347 9.02 -15.90 17.80
N ILE A 348 8.56 -15.91 16.56
CA ILE A 348 7.30 -15.29 16.18
C ILE A 348 6.22 -16.36 16.15
N ALA A 349 5.17 -16.18 16.95
CA ALA A 349 3.96 -16.99 16.87
C ALA A 349 3.13 -16.57 15.66
N PRO A 350 2.66 -17.51 14.82
CA PRO A 350 1.73 -17.18 13.74
C PRO A 350 0.41 -16.62 14.31
N ASP A 351 0.10 -15.38 13.98
CA ASP A 351 -1.12 -14.70 14.40
C ASP A 351 -1.62 -13.78 13.28
N LEU A 352 -2.80 -14.07 12.76
CA LEU A 352 -3.43 -13.28 11.70
C LEU A 352 -4.13 -12.01 12.23
N ALA A 353 -4.43 -11.95 13.52
CA ALA A 353 -4.98 -10.76 14.13
C ALA A 353 -3.89 -9.73 14.48
N ALA A 354 -2.65 -10.20 14.74
CA ALA A 354 -1.54 -9.29 15.02
C ALA A 354 -1.31 -8.35 13.84
N ASP A 355 -1.42 -7.05 14.05
CA ASP A 355 -1.28 -6.03 13.01
C ASP A 355 -0.25 -4.99 13.42
N PRO A 356 1.03 -5.26 13.12
CA PRO A 356 2.08 -4.30 13.43
C PRO A 356 1.90 -3.02 12.62
N THR A 357 1.97 -1.92 13.31
CA THR A 357 1.60 -0.59 12.83
C THR A 357 2.59 0.04 11.87
N SER A 358 3.79 -0.51 11.80
CA SER A 358 4.88 -0.04 10.96
C SER A 358 5.87 -1.19 10.73
N ALA A 359 6.75 -1.01 9.77
CA ALA A 359 7.84 -1.95 9.51
C ALA A 359 8.71 -2.17 10.77
N ARG A 360 8.97 -1.09 11.53
CA ARG A 360 9.69 -1.16 12.80
C ARG A 360 8.95 -1.97 13.87
N ALA A 361 7.65 -1.74 14.01
CA ALA A 361 6.83 -2.50 14.96
C ALA A 361 6.75 -3.98 14.58
N ALA A 362 6.62 -4.29 13.30
CA ALA A 362 6.65 -5.65 12.78
C ALA A 362 7.98 -6.35 13.09
N ALA A 363 9.11 -5.65 12.91
CA ALA A 363 10.43 -6.19 13.19
C ALA A 363 10.63 -6.57 14.67
N ALA A 364 9.96 -5.86 15.58
CA ALA A 364 10.02 -6.09 17.02
C ALA A 364 8.97 -7.07 17.55
N ALA A 365 7.95 -7.42 16.76
CA ALA A 365 6.83 -8.22 17.19
C ALA A 365 7.21 -9.68 17.51
N THR A 366 6.46 -10.29 18.43
CA THR A 366 6.58 -11.70 18.84
C THR A 366 5.44 -12.56 18.28
N ALA A 367 4.43 -11.94 17.68
CA ALA A 367 3.35 -12.60 16.99
C ALA A 367 3.03 -11.85 15.69
N GLY A 368 2.62 -12.59 14.67
CA GLY A 368 2.27 -11.98 13.39
C GLY A 368 2.27 -12.98 12.24
N ASP A 369 2.38 -12.44 11.05
CA ASP A 369 2.21 -13.14 9.79
C ASP A 369 3.42 -13.06 8.89
N CYS A 370 3.26 -13.39 7.60
CA CYS A 370 4.34 -13.34 6.62
C CYS A 370 5.04 -11.98 6.58
N THR A 371 4.30 -10.85 6.73
CA THR A 371 4.90 -9.51 6.78
C THR A 371 5.78 -9.35 8.01
N THR A 372 5.23 -9.70 9.18
CA THR A 372 5.96 -9.66 10.45
C THR A 372 7.22 -10.54 10.39
N PHE A 373 7.11 -11.76 9.87
CA PHE A 373 8.25 -12.66 9.73
C PHE A 373 9.31 -12.11 8.78
N ALA A 374 8.91 -11.55 7.62
CA ALA A 374 9.84 -11.00 6.64
C ALA A 374 10.60 -9.77 7.19
N LEU A 375 9.87 -8.84 7.84
CA LEU A 375 10.46 -7.63 8.41
C LEU A 375 11.35 -7.94 9.63
N ALA A 376 10.92 -8.82 10.51
CA ALA A 376 11.73 -9.28 11.64
C ALA A 376 13.02 -9.97 11.17
N TYR A 377 12.91 -10.78 10.12
CA TYR A 377 14.09 -11.39 9.50
C TYR A 377 15.02 -10.30 8.94
N ALA A 378 14.50 -9.35 8.16
CA ALA A 378 15.30 -8.28 7.57
C ALA A 378 16.00 -7.43 8.65
N ALA A 379 15.31 -7.12 9.76
CA ALA A 379 15.89 -6.38 10.87
C ALA A 379 17.04 -7.15 11.54
N VAL A 380 16.88 -8.46 11.80
CA VAL A 380 17.96 -9.28 12.37
C VAL A 380 19.11 -9.44 11.37
N ALA A 381 18.82 -9.61 10.07
CA ALA A 381 19.83 -9.69 9.02
C ALA A 381 20.68 -8.39 8.96
N ALA A 382 20.03 -7.23 9.09
CA ALA A 382 20.70 -5.93 9.11
C ALA A 382 21.68 -5.80 10.28
N THR A 383 21.33 -6.25 11.50
CA THR A 383 22.26 -6.26 12.64
C THR A 383 23.50 -7.12 12.44
N ARG A 384 23.43 -8.04 11.49
CA ARG A 384 24.54 -8.93 11.10
C ARG A 384 25.21 -8.51 9.80
N ALA A 385 24.89 -7.34 9.27
CA ALA A 385 25.37 -6.84 7.99
C ALA A 385 25.15 -7.86 6.84
N ILE A 386 24.00 -8.56 6.83
CA ILE A 386 23.58 -9.42 5.71
C ILE A 386 22.72 -8.55 4.79
N PRO A 387 23.17 -8.24 3.56
CA PRO A 387 22.34 -7.49 2.61
C PRO A 387 21.04 -8.26 2.35
N THR A 388 19.91 -7.62 2.58
CA THR A 388 18.59 -8.24 2.54
C THR A 388 17.57 -7.26 1.99
N LEU A 389 16.70 -7.75 1.11
CA LEU A 389 15.53 -7.02 0.59
C LEU A 389 14.27 -7.83 0.88
N VAL A 390 13.14 -7.16 0.92
CA VAL A 390 11.83 -7.79 1.08
C VAL A 390 11.21 -7.98 -0.30
N VAL A 391 10.49 -9.08 -0.47
CA VAL A 391 9.74 -9.39 -1.68
C VAL A 391 8.27 -9.50 -1.34
N THR A 392 7.43 -8.80 -2.08
CA THR A 392 5.98 -8.93 -2.04
C THR A 392 5.50 -9.62 -3.30
N GLY A 393 4.57 -10.55 -3.15
CA GLY A 393 4.04 -11.32 -4.27
C GLY A 393 2.99 -12.34 -3.83
N PHE A 394 3.04 -13.49 -4.44
CA PHE A 394 2.11 -14.58 -4.16
C PHE A 394 2.85 -15.87 -3.83
N ARG A 395 2.16 -16.72 -3.08
CA ARG A 395 2.54 -18.11 -2.88
C ARG A 395 1.48 -19.03 -3.47
N VAL A 396 1.90 -20.12 -4.08
CA VAL A 396 1.01 -21.20 -4.51
C VAL A 396 0.50 -21.94 -3.27
N ASP A 397 -0.81 -21.96 -3.07
CA ASP A 397 -1.49 -22.68 -2.00
C ASP A 397 -2.67 -23.48 -2.59
N GLY A 398 -2.41 -24.75 -2.92
CA GLY A 398 -3.38 -25.59 -3.61
C GLY A 398 -3.73 -25.06 -4.98
N GLU A 399 -5.01 -24.75 -5.21
CA GLU A 399 -5.56 -24.27 -6.48
C GLU A 399 -5.67 -22.74 -6.53
N ARG A 400 -4.86 -22.01 -5.77
CA ARG A 400 -4.88 -20.55 -5.76
C ARG A 400 -3.50 -19.95 -5.48
N LEU A 401 -3.35 -18.70 -5.89
CA LEU A 401 -2.26 -17.84 -5.45
C LEU A 401 -2.75 -17.01 -4.27
N VAL A 402 -2.03 -17.08 -3.16
CA VAL A 402 -2.32 -16.31 -1.95
C VAL A 402 -1.23 -15.25 -1.79
N ARG A 403 -1.61 -14.02 -1.46
CA ARG A 403 -0.67 -12.93 -1.19
C ARG A 403 0.34 -13.36 -0.13
N HIS A 404 1.62 -13.11 -0.38
CA HIS A 404 2.68 -13.53 0.50
C HIS A 404 3.86 -12.55 0.47
N ARG A 405 4.63 -12.53 1.57
CA ARG A 405 5.81 -11.72 1.72
C ARG A 405 6.94 -12.54 2.32
N TRP A 406 8.13 -12.40 1.73
CA TRP A 406 9.34 -13.09 2.16
C TRP A 406 10.55 -12.19 1.95
N ALA A 407 11.78 -12.70 2.12
CA ALA A 407 12.97 -11.92 1.90
C ALA A 407 13.92 -12.59 0.88
N VAL A 408 14.83 -11.80 0.33
CA VAL A 408 15.99 -12.27 -0.41
C VAL A 408 17.25 -11.75 0.28
N SER A 409 18.26 -12.62 0.44
CA SER A 409 19.51 -12.27 1.12
C SER A 409 20.74 -12.64 0.30
N TRP A 410 21.76 -11.78 0.39
CA TRP A 410 23.06 -12.01 -0.26
C TRP A 410 23.95 -12.91 0.60
N THR A 411 24.35 -14.05 0.05
CA THR A 411 25.21 -15.02 0.76
C THR A 411 26.70 -14.65 0.78
N GLY A 412 27.09 -13.58 0.12
CA GLY A 412 28.48 -13.27 -0.23
C GLY A 412 28.88 -13.79 -1.63
N ARG A 413 28.02 -14.61 -2.26
CA ARG A 413 28.24 -15.19 -3.59
C ARG A 413 27.03 -15.09 -4.51
N VAL A 414 25.85 -15.33 -3.97
CA VAL A 414 24.57 -15.33 -4.72
C VAL A 414 23.45 -14.82 -3.84
N TRP A 415 22.43 -14.28 -4.45
CA TRP A 415 21.15 -14.00 -3.77
C TRP A 415 20.36 -15.31 -3.63
N ILE A 416 19.78 -15.52 -2.45
CA ILE A 416 18.85 -16.61 -2.18
C ILE A 416 17.54 -16.07 -1.63
N ALA A 417 16.42 -16.68 -2.00
CA ALA A 417 15.14 -16.41 -1.34
C ALA A 417 15.10 -17.13 0.02
N VAL A 418 14.53 -16.48 1.02
CA VAL A 418 14.34 -17.02 2.37
C VAL A 418 12.94 -16.68 2.86
N ASP A 419 12.27 -17.65 3.45
CA ASP A 419 10.91 -17.47 3.99
C ASP A 419 10.89 -17.85 5.47
N ALA A 420 10.99 -16.83 6.31
CA ALA A 420 11.01 -17.01 7.76
C ALA A 420 9.66 -17.48 8.32
N ALA A 421 8.53 -17.17 7.63
CA ALA A 421 7.21 -17.66 8.04
C ALA A 421 7.08 -19.19 7.93
N PHE A 422 7.81 -19.80 7.01
CA PHE A 422 7.83 -21.25 6.79
C PHE A 422 9.15 -21.91 7.21
N GLY A 423 10.12 -21.12 7.72
CA GLY A 423 11.43 -21.63 8.07
C GLY A 423 12.25 -22.15 6.88
N ALA A 424 11.97 -21.68 5.65
CA ALA A 424 12.55 -22.20 4.43
C ALA A 424 13.81 -21.44 3.98
N VAL A 425 14.91 -22.20 3.71
CA VAL A 425 16.20 -21.69 3.19
C VAL A 425 16.86 -22.75 2.31
N PRO A 426 17.11 -22.54 1.01
CA PRO A 426 16.48 -21.47 0.23
C PRO A 426 14.96 -21.70 0.10
N ALA A 427 14.21 -20.63 -0.02
CA ALA A 427 12.80 -20.65 -0.36
C ALA A 427 12.62 -20.59 -1.89
N GLY A 428 11.40 -20.84 -2.36
CA GLY A 428 11.03 -20.77 -3.77
C GLY A 428 10.51 -22.10 -4.31
N GLY A 429 10.07 -22.07 -5.59
CA GLY A 429 9.38 -23.20 -6.22
C GLY A 429 7.85 -23.11 -6.06
N ASP A 430 7.39 -22.29 -5.15
CA ASP A 430 5.99 -21.96 -4.91
C ASP A 430 5.77 -20.43 -4.69
N LEU A 431 6.83 -19.63 -4.85
CA LEU A 431 6.82 -18.17 -4.63
C LEU A 431 6.89 -17.41 -5.95
N ILE A 432 6.03 -16.41 -6.11
CA ILE A 432 5.94 -15.52 -7.27
C ILE A 432 6.12 -14.09 -6.80
N GLY A 433 7.32 -13.49 -7.01
CA GLY A 433 7.62 -12.12 -6.61
C GLY A 433 7.13 -11.13 -7.64
N LEU A 434 6.40 -10.12 -7.20
CA LEU A 434 5.94 -9.01 -8.02
C LEU A 434 6.67 -7.71 -7.72
N ALA A 435 7.17 -7.52 -6.51
CA ALA A 435 7.97 -6.38 -6.13
C ALA A 435 9.13 -6.79 -5.22
N ILE A 436 10.25 -6.07 -5.34
CA ILE A 436 11.39 -6.12 -4.40
C ILE A 436 11.54 -4.71 -3.84
N HIS A 437 11.66 -4.60 -2.53
CA HIS A 437 11.72 -3.31 -1.85
C HIS A 437 12.50 -3.38 -0.53
N ASP A 438 12.80 -2.24 0.04
CA ASP A 438 13.39 -2.15 1.37
C ASP A 438 12.39 -2.57 2.47
N ALA A 439 12.91 -2.91 3.63
CA ALA A 439 12.11 -3.34 4.79
C ALA A 439 11.57 -2.12 5.58
N ASP A 440 10.91 -1.20 4.90
CA ASP A 440 10.32 0.01 5.45
C ASP A 440 8.85 0.18 5.04
N ASP A 441 8.19 1.20 5.57
CA ASP A 441 6.77 1.44 5.34
C ASP A 441 6.48 1.82 3.87
N VAL A 442 7.38 2.53 3.20
CA VAL A 442 7.25 2.90 1.78
C VAL A 442 7.35 1.67 0.89
N GLY A 443 8.35 0.82 1.17
CA GLY A 443 8.51 -0.46 0.47
C GLY A 443 7.30 -1.38 0.64
N LEU A 444 6.69 -1.41 1.83
CA LEU A 444 5.47 -2.17 2.05
C LEU A 444 4.31 -1.70 1.18
N ILE A 445 4.12 -0.38 1.03
CA ILE A 445 3.08 0.20 0.18
C ILE A 445 3.34 -0.12 -1.29
N ALA A 446 4.58 0.08 -1.76
CA ALA A 446 4.96 -0.27 -3.13
C ALA A 446 4.70 -1.76 -3.43
N GLY A 447 5.01 -2.62 -2.47
CA GLY A 447 4.75 -4.06 -2.58
C GLY A 447 3.27 -4.38 -2.72
N GLU A 448 2.41 -3.74 -1.93
CA GLU A 448 0.95 -3.95 -2.02
C GLU A 448 0.39 -3.48 -3.37
N ALA A 449 0.79 -2.30 -3.84
CA ALA A 449 0.38 -1.80 -5.15
C ALA A 449 0.71 -2.79 -6.27
N ALA A 450 1.90 -3.43 -6.22
CA ALA A 450 2.30 -4.42 -7.21
C ALA A 450 1.40 -5.66 -7.25
N LEU A 451 0.74 -6.04 -6.14
CA LEU A 451 -0.16 -7.19 -6.11
C LEU A 451 -1.40 -7.01 -6.99
N THR A 452 -1.84 -5.78 -7.20
CA THR A 452 -3.02 -5.47 -8.02
C THR A 452 -2.79 -5.63 -9.52
N HIS A 453 -1.52 -5.72 -9.93
CA HIS A 453 -1.15 -5.86 -11.34
C HIS A 453 -1.36 -7.28 -11.88
N LEU A 454 -1.40 -8.30 -11.04
CA LEU A 454 -1.68 -9.69 -11.44
C LEU A 454 -3.19 -9.95 -11.43
N ARG A 455 -3.75 -10.37 -12.57
CA ARG A 455 -5.20 -10.58 -12.75
C ARG A 455 -5.58 -12.04 -12.83
N ALA A 456 -4.75 -12.86 -13.49
CA ALA A 456 -5.01 -14.28 -13.67
C ALA A 456 -3.70 -15.07 -13.70
N ALA A 457 -3.80 -16.37 -13.36
CA ALA A 457 -2.69 -17.30 -13.43
C ALA A 457 -3.17 -18.69 -13.85
N THR A 458 -2.39 -19.35 -14.70
CA THR A 458 -2.72 -20.67 -15.24
C THR A 458 -1.45 -21.53 -15.26
N TRP A 459 -1.56 -22.78 -14.82
CA TRP A 459 -0.51 -23.76 -15.01
C TRP A 459 -0.33 -24.11 -16.49
N ARG A 460 0.90 -24.31 -16.91
CA ARG A 460 1.24 -24.69 -18.29
C ARG A 460 1.88 -26.07 -18.36
#